data_029c0311bd742edfba77ea9e5d17fbdd
#
_entry.id   029c0311bd742edfba77ea9e5d17fbdd
#
_cell.length_a   1.000
_cell.length_b   1.000
_cell.length_c   1.000
_cell.angle_alpha   90.00
_cell.angle_beta   90.00
_cell.angle_gamma   90.00
#
_symmetry.space_group_name_H-M   'P 1'
#
loop_
_entity.id
_entity.type
_entity.pdbx_description
1 polymer ?
#
loop_
_entity_poly.entity_id
_entity_poly.type
_entity_poly.pdbx_seq_one_letter_code
_entity_poly.pdbx_strand_id
1 'polypeptide(L)'
;YGPPGTGKTTLANAIANDMGCSIQIANGANLRSIKNLIPYVMRIEDNSILFIDEIHRMTNIVEEFLYPVMEDFKVDMSVAGKKNFGETMSIDIPRFTLIGATTEYGSLSKPLIDRFQHKHTLKLYNKVELKEIISINSKKLNLIMSESALNFVTKVSRGTPRIANAALEWLRDVQISEGIESLSESNVADAMGMRGIDADGTTEMDRKYLKILKRSDQPLGIDTLSSISGFDRQTIEGIIEPW
;
A
#
# COMPACT_ATOMS: atom_id res chain seq x y z
N TYR A 1 -2.72 -5.88 7.33
CA TYR A 1 -3.65 -4.96 6.67
C TYR A 1 -3.48 -3.54 7.22
N GLY A 2 -4.00 -2.53 6.52
CA GLY A 2 -3.94 -1.14 6.98
C GLY A 2 -3.95 -0.13 5.83
N PRO A 3 -3.91 1.18 6.14
CA PRO A 3 -3.99 2.26 5.16
C PRO A 3 -2.95 2.15 4.04
N PRO A 4 -3.21 2.71 2.85
CA PRO A 4 -2.25 2.71 1.76
C PRO A 4 -0.98 3.49 2.14
N GLY A 5 0.18 3.03 1.63
CA GLY A 5 1.45 3.74 1.83
C GLY A 5 2.11 3.59 3.20
N THR A 6 1.60 2.70 4.07
CA THR A 6 2.14 2.42 5.42
C THR A 6 3.28 1.42 5.46
N GLY A 7 3.73 0.90 4.30
CA GLY A 7 4.91 0.03 4.23
C GLY A 7 4.63 -1.47 4.23
N LYS A 8 3.41 -1.93 3.87
CA LYS A 8 3.07 -3.37 3.82
C LYS A 8 4.06 -4.18 2.97
N THR A 9 4.31 -3.75 1.76
CA THR A 9 5.28 -4.39 0.85
C THR A 9 6.72 -4.28 1.35
N THR A 10 7.07 -3.15 1.96
CA THR A 10 8.39 -2.93 2.58
C THR A 10 8.63 -3.89 3.74
N LEU A 11 7.60 -4.12 4.56
CA LEU A 11 7.66 -5.07 5.68
C LEU A 11 7.86 -6.49 5.17
N ALA A 12 7.14 -6.91 4.12
CA ALA A 12 7.32 -8.24 3.54
C ALA A 12 8.75 -8.46 3.02
N ASN A 13 9.33 -7.46 2.34
CA ASN A 13 10.74 -7.50 1.91
C ASN A 13 11.71 -7.52 3.09
N ALA A 14 11.44 -6.77 4.16
CA ALA A 14 12.26 -6.78 5.36
C ALA A 14 12.25 -8.15 6.04
N ILE A 15 11.09 -8.80 6.14
CA ILE A 15 10.96 -10.17 6.65
C ILE A 15 11.78 -11.15 5.80
N ALA A 16 11.67 -11.08 4.47
CA ALA A 16 12.43 -11.94 3.57
C ALA A 16 13.95 -11.79 3.76
N ASN A 17 14.42 -10.54 3.88
CA ASN A 17 15.82 -10.24 4.11
C ASN A 17 16.30 -10.75 5.48
N ASP A 18 15.49 -10.59 6.52
CA ASP A 18 15.82 -11.06 7.88
C ASP A 18 15.86 -12.59 7.96
N MET A 19 14.95 -13.26 7.26
CA MET A 19 14.92 -14.71 7.13
C MET A 19 16.00 -15.26 6.17
N GLY A 20 16.64 -14.41 5.37
CA GLY A 20 17.62 -14.83 4.35
C GLY A 20 17.01 -15.68 3.23
N CYS A 21 15.74 -15.44 2.87
CA CYS A 21 15.00 -16.25 1.90
C CYS A 21 14.54 -15.43 0.69
N SER A 22 14.20 -16.14 -0.39
CA SER A 22 13.63 -15.52 -1.58
C SER A 22 12.17 -15.07 -1.35
N ILE A 23 11.78 -13.97 -1.99
CA ILE A 23 10.40 -13.47 -1.99
C ILE A 23 9.90 -13.32 -3.41
N GLN A 24 8.72 -13.87 -3.68
CA GLN A 24 7.98 -13.63 -4.90
C GLN A 24 6.83 -12.67 -4.62
N ILE A 25 6.68 -11.65 -5.46
CA ILE A 25 5.67 -10.61 -5.27
C ILE A 25 4.64 -10.74 -6.39
N ALA A 26 3.39 -10.99 -6.01
CA ALA A 26 2.23 -10.96 -6.88
C ALA A 26 1.30 -9.81 -6.48
N ASN A 27 0.47 -9.36 -7.43
CA ASN A 27 -0.58 -8.38 -7.16
C ASN A 27 -1.94 -9.03 -7.38
N GLY A 28 -2.82 -8.98 -6.39
CA GLY A 28 -4.17 -9.57 -6.43
C GLY A 28 -5.00 -9.13 -7.63
N ALA A 29 -4.84 -7.86 -8.08
CA ALA A 29 -5.52 -7.36 -9.26
C ALA A 29 -5.15 -8.09 -10.56
N ASN A 30 -3.96 -8.69 -10.62
CA ASN A 30 -3.48 -9.46 -11.76
C ASN A 30 -3.86 -10.95 -11.67
N LEU A 31 -4.24 -11.42 -10.49
CA LEU A 31 -4.63 -12.80 -10.22
C LEU A 31 -6.13 -13.01 -10.55
N ARG A 32 -6.47 -12.93 -11.84
CA ARG A 32 -7.86 -13.05 -12.34
C ARG A 32 -8.27 -14.48 -12.65
N SER A 33 -7.32 -15.39 -12.78
CA SER A 33 -7.54 -16.80 -13.10
C SER A 33 -6.42 -17.64 -12.48
N ILE A 34 -6.68 -18.94 -12.32
CA ILE A 34 -5.69 -19.91 -11.83
C ILE A 34 -4.41 -19.87 -12.68
N LYS A 35 -4.54 -19.67 -13.99
CA LYS A 35 -3.38 -19.56 -14.92
C LYS A 35 -2.43 -18.42 -14.54
N ASN A 36 -2.94 -17.35 -13.94
CA ASN A 36 -2.11 -16.23 -13.48
C ASN A 36 -1.38 -16.55 -12.18
N LEU A 37 -1.93 -17.40 -11.30
CA LEU A 37 -1.34 -17.78 -10.04
C LEU A 37 -0.32 -18.91 -10.18
N ILE A 38 -0.56 -19.90 -11.03
CA ILE A 38 0.32 -21.08 -11.24
C ILE A 38 1.80 -20.71 -11.38
N PRO A 39 2.23 -19.71 -12.18
CA PRO A 39 3.64 -19.38 -12.34
C PRO A 39 4.32 -18.97 -11.02
N TYR A 40 3.58 -18.36 -10.09
CA TYR A 40 4.10 -18.02 -8.77
C TYR A 40 4.22 -19.26 -7.89
N VAL A 41 3.18 -20.09 -7.86
CA VAL A 41 3.15 -21.31 -7.04
C VAL A 41 4.21 -22.32 -7.49
N MET A 42 4.41 -22.49 -8.78
CA MET A 42 5.41 -23.43 -9.35
C MET A 42 6.87 -22.96 -9.18
N ARG A 43 7.09 -21.72 -8.77
CA ARG A 43 8.42 -21.17 -8.46
C ARG A 43 8.70 -21.07 -6.97
N ILE A 44 7.82 -21.60 -6.14
CA ILE A 44 8.01 -21.63 -4.69
C ILE A 44 9.22 -22.52 -4.39
N GLU A 45 10.13 -21.97 -3.62
CA GLU A 45 11.27 -22.69 -3.05
C GLU A 45 11.01 -22.99 -1.58
N ASP A 46 11.74 -23.95 -1.02
CA ASP A 46 11.60 -24.29 0.39
C ASP A 46 11.96 -23.09 1.28
N ASN A 47 11.11 -22.83 2.27
CA ASN A 47 11.22 -21.68 3.18
C ASN A 47 11.16 -20.28 2.50
N SER A 48 10.72 -20.18 1.26
CA SER A 48 10.53 -18.89 0.56
C SER A 48 9.25 -18.17 1.00
N ILE A 49 9.08 -16.93 0.52
CA ILE A 49 7.89 -16.13 0.77
C ILE A 49 7.15 -15.89 -0.57
N LEU A 50 5.84 -16.16 -0.57
CA LEU A 50 4.92 -15.64 -1.58
C LEU A 50 4.15 -14.45 -0.96
N PHE A 51 4.42 -13.26 -1.47
CA PHE A 51 3.71 -12.05 -1.06
C PHE A 51 2.65 -11.68 -2.09
N ILE A 52 1.40 -11.51 -1.67
CA ILE A 52 0.30 -11.06 -2.52
C ILE A 52 -0.16 -9.70 -2.04
N ASP A 53 0.17 -8.65 -2.80
CA ASP A 53 -0.32 -7.29 -2.54
C ASP A 53 -1.76 -7.12 -3.04
N GLU A 54 -2.54 -6.31 -2.34
CA GLU A 54 -3.97 -6.11 -2.58
C GLU A 54 -4.74 -7.43 -2.78
N ILE A 55 -4.52 -8.37 -1.85
CA ILE A 55 -5.05 -9.75 -1.92
C ILE A 55 -6.58 -9.79 -2.05
N HIS A 56 -7.31 -8.76 -1.57
CA HIS A 56 -8.76 -8.63 -1.70
C HIS A 56 -9.22 -8.51 -3.16
N ARG A 57 -8.32 -8.20 -4.09
CA ARG A 57 -8.63 -8.03 -5.52
C ARG A 57 -8.54 -9.33 -6.32
N MET A 58 -8.16 -10.44 -5.70
CA MET A 58 -8.23 -11.75 -6.34
C MET A 58 -9.67 -12.14 -6.66
N THR A 59 -9.86 -12.98 -7.66
CA THR A 59 -11.18 -13.61 -7.92
C THR A 59 -11.39 -14.77 -6.97
N ASN A 60 -12.66 -15.09 -6.66
CA ASN A 60 -13.02 -16.23 -5.80
C ASN A 60 -12.43 -17.56 -6.29
N ILE A 61 -12.35 -17.75 -7.62
CA ILE A 61 -11.79 -18.97 -8.22
C ILE A 61 -10.30 -19.11 -7.87
N VAL A 62 -9.55 -18.00 -7.88
CA VAL A 62 -8.13 -17.99 -7.50
C VAL A 62 -7.97 -18.18 -6.00
N GLU A 63 -8.86 -17.59 -5.23
CA GLU A 63 -8.88 -17.73 -3.77
C GLU A 63 -9.12 -19.18 -3.35
N GLU A 64 -10.13 -19.85 -3.93
CA GLU A 64 -10.44 -21.27 -3.67
C GLU A 64 -9.27 -22.19 -4.07
N PHE A 65 -8.62 -21.90 -5.19
CA PHE A 65 -7.41 -22.63 -5.61
C PHE A 65 -6.23 -22.45 -4.63
N LEU A 66 -6.14 -21.30 -3.98
CA LEU A 66 -5.08 -21.02 -3.01
C LEU A 66 -5.23 -21.79 -1.69
N TYR A 67 -6.42 -22.22 -1.32
CA TYR A 67 -6.68 -22.90 -0.05
C TYR A 67 -5.84 -24.18 0.14
N PRO A 68 -5.87 -25.18 -0.78
CA PRO A 68 -5.03 -26.36 -0.63
C PRO A 68 -3.53 -26.04 -0.72
N VAL A 69 -3.16 -24.98 -1.45
CA VAL A 69 -1.79 -24.49 -1.54
C VAL A 69 -1.29 -23.98 -0.17
N MET A 70 -2.17 -23.33 0.60
CA MET A 70 -1.86 -22.79 1.94
C MET A 70 -1.86 -23.88 3.04
N GLU A 71 -2.80 -24.82 2.96
CA GLU A 71 -3.02 -25.80 4.03
C GLU A 71 -2.21 -27.07 3.84
N ASP A 72 -2.23 -27.62 2.62
CA ASP A 72 -1.67 -28.94 2.32
C ASP A 72 -0.37 -28.89 1.53
N PHE A 73 0.05 -27.69 1.09
CA PHE A 73 1.19 -27.51 0.18
C PHE A 73 1.06 -28.36 -1.09
N LYS A 74 -0.15 -28.34 -1.68
CA LYS A 74 -0.50 -29.12 -2.87
C LYS A 74 -1.21 -28.27 -3.89
N VAL A 75 -1.01 -28.64 -5.14
CA VAL A 75 -1.71 -28.07 -6.31
C VAL A 75 -2.41 -29.19 -7.04
N ASP A 76 -3.73 -29.09 -7.16
CA ASP A 76 -4.52 -30.02 -7.96
C ASP A 76 -4.71 -29.47 -9.36
N MET A 77 -4.21 -30.21 -10.35
CA MET A 77 -4.30 -29.87 -11.76
C MET A 77 -5.08 -30.94 -12.53
N SER A 78 -6.05 -30.51 -13.33
CA SER A 78 -6.75 -31.40 -14.26
C SER A 78 -5.84 -31.75 -15.43
N VAL A 79 -5.59 -33.03 -15.65
CA VAL A 79 -4.80 -33.49 -16.80
C VAL A 79 -5.74 -33.62 -18.01
N ALA A 80 -5.60 -32.72 -18.98
CA ALA A 80 -6.28 -32.80 -20.27
C ALA A 80 -5.55 -33.79 -21.19
N GLY A 81 -5.90 -35.08 -21.12
CA GLY A 81 -5.37 -36.11 -22.02
C GLY A 81 -6.49 -36.78 -22.80
N LYS A 82 -6.23 -37.17 -24.05
CA LYS A 82 -7.22 -37.81 -24.96
C LYS A 82 -7.79 -39.15 -24.46
N LYS A 83 -7.28 -39.72 -23.37
CA LYS A 83 -7.71 -41.01 -22.81
C LYS A 83 -8.22 -40.97 -21.36
N ASN A 84 -7.94 -39.89 -20.58
CA ASN A 84 -8.28 -39.80 -19.18
C ASN A 84 -9.03 -38.49 -18.92
N PHE A 85 -10.30 -38.44 -19.28
CA PHE A 85 -11.19 -37.33 -18.87
C PHE A 85 -11.46 -37.45 -17.36
N GLY A 86 -10.95 -36.49 -16.58
CA GLY A 86 -11.28 -36.33 -15.16
C GLY A 86 -10.22 -36.81 -14.16
N GLU A 87 -9.03 -37.22 -14.57
CA GLU A 87 -7.94 -37.45 -13.63
C GLU A 87 -7.37 -36.12 -13.14
N THR A 88 -7.43 -35.92 -11.82
CA THR A 88 -6.78 -34.81 -11.12
C THR A 88 -5.41 -35.29 -10.66
N MET A 89 -4.36 -34.60 -11.08
CA MET A 89 -3.01 -34.83 -10.60
C MET A 89 -2.72 -33.83 -9.47
N SER A 90 -2.40 -34.36 -8.30
CA SER A 90 -1.95 -33.55 -7.16
C SER A 90 -0.42 -33.44 -7.18
N ILE A 91 0.09 -32.22 -7.16
CA ILE A 91 1.53 -31.92 -7.17
C ILE A 91 1.89 -31.32 -5.82
N ASP A 92 2.85 -31.95 -5.12
CA ASP A 92 3.39 -31.39 -3.88
C ASP A 92 4.27 -30.16 -4.19
N ILE A 93 4.12 -29.11 -3.41
CA ILE A 93 4.95 -27.91 -3.47
C ILE A 93 5.79 -27.76 -2.20
N PRO A 94 6.96 -27.11 -2.28
CA PRO A 94 7.79 -26.85 -1.11
C PRO A 94 7.04 -26.05 -0.03
N ARG A 95 7.46 -26.17 1.22
CA ARG A 95 6.90 -25.36 2.32
C ARG A 95 7.33 -23.91 2.17
N PHE A 96 6.37 -23.01 2.28
CA PHE A 96 6.58 -21.57 2.12
C PHE A 96 5.74 -20.77 3.11
N THR A 97 6.00 -19.47 3.18
CA THR A 97 5.20 -18.54 3.95
C THR A 97 4.38 -17.66 2.98
N LEU A 98 3.06 -17.67 3.14
CA LEU A 98 2.18 -16.74 2.43
C LEU A 98 2.00 -15.47 3.25
N ILE A 99 2.29 -14.32 2.66
CA ILE A 99 2.00 -13.01 3.22
C ILE A 99 0.98 -12.31 2.32
N GLY A 100 -0.22 -12.05 2.83
CA GLY A 100 -1.24 -11.27 2.16
C GLY A 100 -1.28 -9.83 2.67
N ALA A 101 -1.30 -8.85 1.78
CA ALA A 101 -1.49 -7.46 2.13
C ALA A 101 -2.80 -6.91 1.54
N THR A 102 -3.50 -6.08 2.31
CA THR A 102 -4.74 -5.44 1.85
C THR A 102 -4.93 -4.07 2.50
N THR A 103 -5.53 -3.16 1.76
CA THR A 103 -6.09 -1.90 2.28
C THR A 103 -7.55 -2.06 2.71
N GLU A 104 -8.24 -3.09 2.21
CA GLU A 104 -9.66 -3.36 2.42
C GLU A 104 -9.86 -4.70 3.12
N TYR A 105 -9.60 -4.75 4.43
CA TYR A 105 -9.74 -6.00 5.21
C TYR A 105 -11.17 -6.55 5.19
N GLY A 106 -12.17 -5.66 5.20
CA GLY A 106 -13.59 -6.05 5.18
C GLY A 106 -14.07 -6.66 3.85
N SER A 107 -13.28 -6.50 2.76
CA SER A 107 -13.59 -7.08 1.45
C SER A 107 -13.04 -8.51 1.30
N LEU A 108 -12.27 -9.00 2.28
CA LEU A 108 -11.78 -10.38 2.27
C LEU A 108 -12.88 -11.37 2.67
N SER A 109 -12.90 -12.53 2.04
CA SER A 109 -13.77 -13.60 2.44
C SER A 109 -13.39 -14.16 3.82
N LYS A 110 -14.39 -14.58 4.60
CA LYS A 110 -14.15 -15.20 5.90
C LYS A 110 -13.27 -16.46 5.78
N PRO A 111 -13.50 -17.39 4.82
CA PRO A 111 -12.64 -18.56 4.65
C PRO A 111 -11.17 -18.22 4.43
N LEU A 112 -10.87 -17.17 3.67
CA LEU A 112 -9.49 -16.72 3.47
C LEU A 112 -8.89 -16.15 4.76
N ILE A 113 -9.63 -15.30 5.46
CA ILE A 113 -9.21 -14.71 6.73
C ILE A 113 -8.86 -15.79 7.77
N ASP A 114 -9.68 -16.82 7.86
CA ASP A 114 -9.53 -17.89 8.87
C ASP A 114 -8.26 -18.73 8.62
N ARG A 115 -7.77 -18.81 7.38
CA ARG A 115 -6.56 -19.52 7.00
C ARG A 115 -5.26 -18.78 7.34
N PHE A 116 -5.31 -17.47 7.53
CA PHE A 116 -4.17 -16.73 8.04
C PHE A 116 -4.07 -16.85 9.56
N GLN A 117 -2.98 -17.48 10.04
CA GLN A 117 -2.73 -17.66 11.47
C GLN A 117 -2.44 -16.32 12.18
N HIS A 118 -1.73 -15.42 11.51
CA HIS A 118 -1.32 -14.13 12.04
C HIS A 118 -1.95 -12.98 11.26
N LYS A 119 -2.53 -12.03 11.98
CA LYS A 119 -3.20 -10.86 11.42
C LYS A 119 -2.65 -9.61 12.07
N HIS A 120 -1.95 -8.80 11.31
CA HIS A 120 -1.29 -7.58 11.80
C HIS A 120 -1.91 -6.34 11.16
N THR A 121 -2.18 -5.33 12.00
CA THR A 121 -2.68 -4.03 11.55
C THR A 121 -1.52 -3.04 11.50
N LEU A 122 -1.25 -2.50 10.32
CA LEU A 122 -0.38 -1.35 10.15
C LEU A 122 -1.22 -0.09 10.32
N LYS A 123 -0.72 0.85 11.11
CA LYS A 123 -1.37 2.14 11.35
C LYS A 123 -0.58 3.26 10.66
N LEU A 124 -1.19 4.42 10.56
CA LEU A 124 -0.44 5.64 10.21
C LEU A 124 0.64 5.87 11.26
N TYR A 125 1.79 6.35 10.80
CA TYR A 125 2.93 6.65 11.65
C TYR A 125 2.65 7.90 12.50
N ASN A 126 3.09 7.89 13.74
CA ASN A 126 3.12 9.11 14.54
C ASN A 126 4.21 10.06 14.01
N LYS A 127 4.19 11.33 14.52
CA LYS A 127 5.11 12.36 14.04
C LYS A 127 6.59 12.02 14.28
N VAL A 128 6.90 11.34 15.39
CA VAL A 128 8.27 10.99 15.75
C VAL A 128 8.81 9.90 14.79
N GLU A 129 8.04 8.83 14.63
CA GLU A 129 8.39 7.72 13.74
C GLU A 129 8.52 8.17 12.28
N LEU A 130 7.55 8.97 11.82
CA LEU A 130 7.58 9.47 10.45
C LEU A 130 8.77 10.40 10.19
N LYS A 131 9.12 11.27 11.15
CA LYS A 131 10.27 12.14 11.06
C LYS A 131 11.57 11.36 10.97
N GLU A 132 11.69 10.26 11.71
CA GLU A 132 12.85 9.37 11.63
C GLU A 132 12.97 8.76 10.22
N ILE A 133 11.87 8.24 9.66
CA ILE A 133 11.82 7.72 8.29
C ILE A 133 12.26 8.80 7.28
N ILE A 134 11.72 10.02 7.42
CA ILE A 134 12.06 11.16 6.55
C ILE A 134 13.55 11.49 6.66
N SER A 135 14.10 11.54 7.88
CA SER A 135 15.52 11.80 8.11
C SER A 135 16.44 10.75 7.48
N ILE A 136 16.06 9.47 7.56
CA ILE A 136 16.82 8.39 6.92
C ILE A 136 16.76 8.51 5.40
N ASN A 137 15.57 8.75 4.86
CA ASN A 137 15.36 8.77 3.41
C ASN A 137 15.89 10.07 2.75
N SER A 138 15.86 11.21 3.46
CA SER A 138 16.51 12.45 2.98
C SER A 138 18.02 12.28 2.81
N LYS A 139 18.68 11.59 3.75
CA LYS A 139 20.11 11.27 3.63
C LYS A 139 20.42 10.36 2.43
N LYS A 140 19.57 9.36 2.16
CA LYS A 140 19.71 8.48 0.98
C LYS A 140 19.59 9.25 -0.35
N LEU A 141 18.80 10.33 -0.34
CA LEU A 141 18.62 11.23 -1.49
C LEU A 141 19.65 12.36 -1.55
N ASN A 142 20.61 12.40 -0.62
CA ASN A 142 21.59 13.47 -0.45
C ASN A 142 20.95 14.85 -0.23
N LEU A 143 19.78 14.89 0.42
CA LEU A 143 19.11 16.12 0.79
C LEU A 143 19.64 16.63 2.13
N ILE A 144 20.13 17.85 2.16
CA ILE A 144 20.49 18.57 3.38
C ILE A 144 19.30 19.43 3.78
N MET A 145 18.72 19.13 4.93
CA MET A 145 17.50 19.79 5.40
C MET A 145 17.68 20.30 6.83
N SER A 146 17.16 21.50 7.10
CA SER A 146 17.06 22.00 8.47
C SER A 146 16.06 21.18 9.28
N GLU A 147 16.15 21.26 10.61
CA GLU A 147 15.23 20.60 11.53
C GLU A 147 13.77 21.06 11.32
N SER A 148 13.58 22.36 11.05
CA SER A 148 12.27 22.94 10.75
C SER A 148 11.73 22.44 9.39
N ALA A 149 12.57 22.26 8.39
CA ALA A 149 12.20 21.67 7.11
C ALA A 149 11.75 20.21 7.26
N LEU A 150 12.47 19.41 8.07
CA LEU A 150 12.06 18.03 8.38
C LEU A 150 10.68 17.99 9.10
N ASN A 151 10.46 18.91 10.05
CA ASN A 151 9.18 19.02 10.74
C ASN A 151 8.05 19.39 9.79
N PHE A 152 8.30 20.29 8.84
CA PHE A 152 7.32 20.67 7.83
C PHE A 152 6.95 19.48 6.94
N VAL A 153 7.93 18.76 6.38
CA VAL A 153 7.67 17.56 5.58
C VAL A 153 6.90 16.50 6.38
N THR A 154 7.25 16.31 7.66
CA THR A 154 6.55 15.40 8.55
C THR A 154 5.07 15.76 8.69
N LYS A 155 4.78 17.07 8.86
CA LYS A 155 3.41 17.58 9.00
C LYS A 155 2.60 17.32 7.72
N VAL A 156 3.12 17.72 6.56
CA VAL A 156 2.39 17.60 5.28
C VAL A 156 2.27 16.16 4.79
N SER A 157 3.05 15.23 5.34
CA SER A 157 3.02 13.81 4.96
C SER A 157 1.95 13.00 5.70
N ARG A 158 1.23 13.59 6.65
CA ARG A 158 0.02 13.03 7.27
C ARG A 158 0.16 11.58 7.76
N GLY A 159 1.29 11.25 8.38
CA GLY A 159 1.53 9.89 8.91
C GLY A 159 1.86 8.82 7.86
N THR A 160 2.06 9.20 6.59
CA THR A 160 2.21 8.26 5.48
C THR A 160 3.61 8.33 4.85
N PRO A 161 4.45 7.29 5.00
CA PRO A 161 5.79 7.24 4.38
C PRO A 161 5.80 7.41 2.86
N ARG A 162 4.77 6.92 2.15
CA ARG A 162 4.67 7.09 0.69
C ARG A 162 4.55 8.57 0.30
N ILE A 163 3.73 9.35 1.03
CA ILE A 163 3.59 10.79 0.80
C ILE A 163 4.89 11.50 1.14
N ALA A 164 5.52 11.12 2.26
CA ALA A 164 6.81 11.67 2.66
C ALA A 164 7.89 11.46 1.59
N ASN A 165 8.01 10.25 1.06
CA ASN A 165 8.99 9.94 0.02
C ASN A 165 8.73 10.72 -1.28
N ALA A 166 7.48 10.83 -1.70
CA ALA A 166 7.12 11.64 -2.87
C ALA A 166 7.41 13.14 -2.66
N ALA A 167 7.29 13.63 -1.42
CA ALA A 167 7.69 15.00 -1.07
C ALA A 167 9.21 15.16 -1.12
N LEU A 168 9.99 14.20 -0.59
CA LEU A 168 11.46 14.24 -0.62
C LEU A 168 12.01 14.18 -2.06
N GLU A 169 11.44 13.34 -2.92
CA GLU A 169 11.81 13.27 -4.34
C GLU A 169 11.58 14.61 -5.04
N TRP A 170 10.42 15.22 -4.81
CA TRP A 170 10.12 16.55 -5.34
C TRP A 170 11.09 17.62 -4.82
N LEU A 171 11.38 17.63 -3.52
CA LEU A 171 12.33 18.57 -2.92
C LEU A 171 13.74 18.41 -3.46
N ARG A 172 14.17 17.18 -3.78
CA ARG A 172 15.44 16.94 -4.46
C ARG A 172 15.47 17.58 -5.83
N ASP A 173 14.40 17.44 -6.61
CA ASP A 173 14.34 18.00 -7.95
C ASP A 173 14.34 19.54 -7.90
N VAL A 174 13.64 20.15 -6.92
CA VAL A 174 13.69 21.61 -6.68
C VAL A 174 15.09 22.05 -6.22
N GLN A 175 15.71 21.33 -5.28
CA GLN A 175 17.06 21.62 -4.80
C GLN A 175 18.07 21.67 -5.95
N ILE A 176 18.02 20.71 -6.86
CA ILE A 176 18.90 20.64 -8.03
C ILE A 176 18.61 21.79 -9.00
N SER A 177 17.35 22.06 -9.30
CA SER A 177 16.97 23.08 -10.29
C SER A 177 17.28 24.50 -9.84
N GLU A 178 17.17 24.77 -8.54
CA GLU A 178 17.41 26.11 -7.96
C GLU A 178 18.80 26.28 -7.37
N GLY A 179 19.62 25.22 -7.35
CA GLY A 179 20.99 25.26 -6.82
C GLY A 179 21.06 25.52 -5.32
N ILE A 180 20.06 25.04 -4.56
CA ILE A 180 19.97 25.22 -3.11
C ILE A 180 20.90 24.23 -2.42
N GLU A 181 21.84 24.68 -1.59
CA GLU A 181 22.72 23.78 -0.84
C GLU A 181 22.02 23.08 0.33
N SER A 182 21.15 23.82 1.04
CA SER A 182 20.42 23.30 2.20
C SER A 182 18.98 23.83 2.22
N LEU A 183 18.02 22.93 2.36
CA LEU A 183 16.60 23.25 2.37
C LEU A 183 16.19 23.79 3.75
N SER A 184 15.75 25.04 3.78
CA SER A 184 15.09 25.68 4.90
C SER A 184 13.59 25.34 4.91
N GLU A 185 12.89 25.69 5.97
CA GLU A 185 11.44 25.58 6.04
C GLU A 185 10.73 26.37 4.93
N SER A 186 11.23 27.60 4.63
CA SER A 186 10.67 28.42 3.56
C SER A 186 10.82 27.75 2.19
N ASN A 187 12.01 27.22 1.87
CA ASN A 187 12.20 26.49 0.61
C ASN A 187 11.22 25.30 0.47
N VAL A 188 11.01 24.56 1.56
CA VAL A 188 10.07 23.44 1.56
C VAL A 188 8.63 23.94 1.39
N ALA A 189 8.23 25.02 2.09
CA ALA A 189 6.90 25.60 1.96
C ALA A 189 6.61 26.08 0.54
N ASP A 190 7.56 26.78 -0.09
CA ASP A 190 7.46 27.26 -1.47
C ASP A 190 7.35 26.08 -2.44
N ALA A 191 8.20 25.08 -2.30
CA ALA A 191 8.19 23.88 -3.13
C ALA A 191 6.88 23.09 -2.99
N MET A 192 6.32 22.97 -1.77
CA MET A 192 5.01 22.33 -1.54
C MET A 192 3.88 23.20 -2.09
N GLY A 193 3.99 24.54 -1.99
CA GLY A 193 3.06 25.50 -2.58
C GLY A 193 2.92 25.33 -4.10
N MET A 194 4.03 25.06 -4.81
CA MET A 194 4.01 24.75 -6.25
C MET A 194 3.17 23.51 -6.58
N ARG A 195 3.03 22.59 -5.63
CA ARG A 195 2.15 21.40 -5.74
C ARG A 195 0.73 21.64 -5.20
N GLY A 196 0.40 22.87 -4.83
CA GLY A 196 -0.90 23.23 -4.27
C GLY A 196 -1.13 22.74 -2.83
N ILE A 197 -0.06 22.36 -2.13
CA ILE A 197 -0.09 21.91 -0.72
C ILE A 197 0.29 23.09 0.16
N ASP A 198 -0.58 23.46 1.11
CA ASP A 198 -0.33 24.55 2.04
C ASP A 198 0.47 24.12 3.30
N ALA A 199 0.70 25.08 4.19
CA ALA A 199 1.43 24.86 5.44
C ALA A 199 0.75 23.87 6.40
N ASP A 200 -0.52 23.59 6.22
CA ASP A 200 -1.25 22.57 6.98
C ASP A 200 -1.25 21.20 6.32
N GLY A 201 -0.64 21.10 5.12
CA GLY A 201 -0.61 19.89 4.33
C GLY A 201 -1.93 19.64 3.60
N THR A 202 -2.78 20.68 3.44
CA THR A 202 -4.04 20.53 2.73
C THR A 202 -3.88 20.88 1.25
N THR A 203 -4.54 20.07 0.40
CA THR A 203 -4.64 20.33 -1.03
C THR A 203 -5.81 21.26 -1.32
N GLU A 204 -5.94 21.73 -2.57
CA GLU A 204 -7.10 22.50 -2.98
C GLU A 204 -8.42 21.74 -2.78
N MET A 205 -8.41 20.43 -3.05
CA MET A 205 -9.59 19.55 -2.83
C MET A 205 -9.97 19.50 -1.36
N ASP A 206 -8.99 19.28 -0.48
CA ASP A 206 -9.21 19.26 0.98
C ASP A 206 -9.81 20.58 1.45
N ARG A 207 -9.24 21.70 1.02
CA ARG A 207 -9.74 23.04 1.40
C ARG A 207 -11.16 23.30 0.90
N LYS A 208 -11.49 22.84 -0.31
CA LYS A 208 -12.85 22.95 -0.84
C LYS A 208 -13.83 22.15 0.01
N TYR A 209 -13.46 20.91 0.33
CA TYR A 209 -14.24 20.01 1.17
C TYR A 209 -14.45 20.59 2.58
N LEU A 210 -13.38 21.00 3.25
CA LEU A 210 -13.43 21.60 4.58
C LEU A 210 -14.28 22.88 4.62
N LYS A 211 -14.24 23.71 3.55
CA LYS A 211 -15.11 24.90 3.45
C LYS A 211 -16.59 24.53 3.39
N ILE A 212 -16.93 23.43 2.73
CA ILE A 212 -18.33 22.95 2.66
C ILE A 212 -18.78 22.50 4.06
N LEU A 213 -17.98 21.67 4.74
CA LEU A 213 -18.28 21.22 6.09
C LEU A 213 -18.43 22.40 7.08
N LYS A 214 -17.53 23.38 7.00
CA LYS A 214 -17.57 24.57 7.88
C LYS A 214 -18.82 25.43 7.70
N ARG A 215 -19.45 25.40 6.52
CA ARG A 215 -20.65 26.18 6.21
C ARG A 215 -21.95 25.47 6.59
N SER A 216 -21.86 24.20 6.94
CA SER A 216 -23.03 23.41 7.33
C SER A 216 -23.18 23.38 8.82
N ASP A 217 -24.35 23.73 9.33
CA ASP A 217 -24.70 23.62 10.75
C ASP A 217 -25.16 22.20 11.14
N GLN A 218 -25.27 21.31 10.17
CA GLN A 218 -25.72 19.93 10.37
C GLN A 218 -24.78 18.93 9.68
N PRO A 219 -24.70 17.69 10.17
CA PRO A 219 -23.96 16.62 9.49
C PRO A 219 -24.48 16.44 8.07
N LEU A 220 -23.54 16.35 7.10
CA LEU A 220 -23.83 16.15 5.68
C LEU A 220 -23.59 14.67 5.33
N GLY A 221 -24.54 14.06 4.64
CA GLY A 221 -24.34 12.72 4.05
C GLY A 221 -23.44 12.78 2.81
N ILE A 222 -22.81 11.65 2.47
CA ILE A 222 -21.85 11.53 1.37
C ILE A 222 -22.44 11.98 0.02
N ASP A 223 -23.71 11.66 -0.26
CA ASP A 223 -24.37 12.04 -1.51
C ASP A 223 -24.58 13.57 -1.60
N THR A 224 -24.88 14.20 -0.48
CA THR A 224 -24.99 15.67 -0.38
C THR A 224 -23.62 16.33 -0.57
N LEU A 225 -22.59 15.79 0.07
CA LEU A 225 -21.21 16.24 -0.09
C LEU A 225 -20.73 16.11 -1.53
N SER A 226 -21.01 14.99 -2.18
CA SER A 226 -20.70 14.76 -3.59
C SER A 226 -21.39 15.81 -4.48
N SER A 227 -22.68 16.05 -4.29
CA SER A 227 -23.44 17.02 -5.07
C SER A 227 -22.94 18.46 -4.89
N ILE A 228 -22.61 18.87 -3.67
CA ILE A 228 -22.16 20.25 -3.37
C ILE A 228 -20.71 20.46 -3.80
N SER A 229 -19.84 19.47 -3.55
CA SER A 229 -18.42 19.59 -3.85
C SER A 229 -18.11 19.36 -5.34
N GLY A 230 -18.96 18.61 -6.04
CA GLY A 230 -18.69 18.13 -7.39
C GLY A 230 -17.64 17.01 -7.45
N PHE A 231 -17.25 16.44 -6.29
CA PHE A 231 -16.39 15.27 -6.22
C PHE A 231 -17.25 14.01 -6.23
N ASP A 232 -16.80 12.96 -6.92
CA ASP A 232 -17.45 11.67 -6.83
C ASP A 232 -17.23 11.02 -5.44
N ARG A 233 -18.10 10.07 -5.10
CA ARG A 233 -18.08 9.39 -3.82
C ARG A 233 -16.74 8.71 -3.53
N GLN A 234 -16.11 8.07 -4.54
CA GLN A 234 -14.84 7.37 -4.36
C GLN A 234 -13.70 8.35 -4.05
N THR A 235 -13.72 9.54 -4.66
CA THR A 235 -12.76 10.61 -4.36
C THR A 235 -12.92 11.10 -2.91
N ILE A 236 -14.16 11.27 -2.44
CA ILE A 236 -14.39 11.71 -1.05
C ILE A 236 -13.92 10.63 -0.07
N GLU A 237 -14.45 9.42 -0.18
CA GLU A 237 -14.17 8.32 0.76
C GLU A 237 -12.73 7.78 0.67
N GLY A 238 -12.12 7.82 -0.52
CA GLY A 238 -10.81 7.20 -0.76
C GLY A 238 -9.62 8.15 -0.72
N ILE A 239 -9.84 9.45 -0.97
CA ILE A 239 -8.75 10.43 -1.11
C ILE A 239 -8.83 11.54 -0.05
N ILE A 240 -10.02 12.06 0.23
CA ILE A 240 -10.18 13.23 1.11
C ILE A 240 -10.39 12.82 2.58
N GLU A 241 -11.38 11.98 2.86
CA GLU A 241 -11.76 11.60 4.24
C GLU A 241 -10.77 10.71 4.98
N PRO A 242 -9.91 9.88 4.34
CA PRO A 242 -8.93 9.10 5.08
C PRO A 242 -7.91 9.90 5.87
N TRP A 243 -7.86 11.23 5.70
CA TRP A 243 -6.92 12.17 6.32
C TRP A 243 -7.61 13.16 7.26
#